data_0a685022f9e48b005891bb06e7fe92d4
#
_entry.id   0a685022f9e48b005891bb06e7fe92d4
#
_cell.length_a   1.000
_cell.length_b   1.000
_cell.length_c   1.000
_cell.angle_alpha   90.00
_cell.angle_beta   90.00
_cell.angle_gamma   90.00
#
_symmetry.space_group_name_H-M   'P 1'
#
loop_
_entity.id
_entity.type
_entity.pdbx_description
1 polymer ?
#
loop_
_entity_poly.entity_id
_entity_poly.type
_entity_poly.pdbx_seq_one_letter_code
_entity_poly.pdbx_strand_id
1 'polypeptide(L)'
;MSAKEWAVKAVICVSIFAVASMGVLYALQDKMLYMPDVPIRHILDNPKGYRSPEERRIRYKKVNLKVYGTDDQINGWQMMQPNPLDSEGLKRPTVLFLHENAGNLGLRMDYFSMLYHELGCNIIAFAYRGYSDSSLI
;
A
#
# COMPACT_ATOMS: atom_id res chain seq x y z
N MET A 1 -34.23 -0.08 -45.00
CA MET A 1 -32.91 0.28 -44.46
C MET A 1 -31.89 -0.62 -45.15
N SER A 2 -30.89 -0.06 -45.78
CA SER A 2 -29.87 -0.81 -46.51
C SER A 2 -28.85 -1.47 -45.58
N ALA A 3 -28.16 -2.50 -46.04
CA ALA A 3 -27.09 -3.15 -45.28
C ALA A 3 -25.98 -2.14 -44.88
N LYS A 4 -25.72 -1.14 -45.71
CA LYS A 4 -24.76 -0.05 -45.41
C LYS A 4 -25.22 0.81 -44.22
N GLU A 5 -26.51 1.16 -44.16
CA GLU A 5 -27.04 1.96 -43.03
C GLU A 5 -26.98 1.18 -41.73
N TRP A 6 -27.21 -0.11 -41.74
CA TRP A 6 -27.04 -0.99 -40.57
C TRP A 6 -25.59 -1.05 -40.13
N ALA A 7 -24.65 -1.21 -41.06
CA ALA A 7 -23.22 -1.24 -40.74
C ALA A 7 -22.74 0.08 -40.12
N VAL A 8 -23.15 1.23 -40.67
CA VAL A 8 -22.81 2.54 -40.13
C VAL A 8 -23.36 2.72 -38.71
N LYS A 9 -24.63 2.34 -38.47
CA LYS A 9 -25.23 2.43 -37.13
C LYS A 9 -24.51 1.52 -36.13
N ALA A 10 -24.16 0.30 -36.54
CA ALA A 10 -23.40 -0.61 -35.68
C ALA A 10 -22.04 -0.01 -35.29
N VAL A 11 -21.28 0.54 -36.22
CA VAL A 11 -20.00 1.21 -35.96
C VAL A 11 -20.17 2.38 -34.98
N ILE A 12 -21.18 3.24 -35.20
CA ILE A 12 -21.48 4.38 -34.30
C ILE A 12 -21.80 3.87 -32.90
N CYS A 13 -22.67 2.86 -32.76
CA CYS A 13 -23.01 2.30 -31.44
C CYS A 13 -21.80 1.71 -30.71
N VAL A 14 -20.94 0.97 -31.41
CA VAL A 14 -19.71 0.42 -30.85
C VAL A 14 -18.76 1.52 -30.41
N SER A 15 -18.61 2.57 -31.23
CA SER A 15 -17.75 3.70 -30.91
C SER A 15 -18.25 4.46 -29.68
N ILE A 16 -19.56 4.71 -29.59
CA ILE A 16 -20.18 5.37 -28.42
C ILE A 16 -19.97 4.51 -27.17
N PHE A 17 -20.21 3.20 -27.27
CA PHE A 17 -19.99 2.29 -26.15
C PHE A 17 -18.53 2.26 -25.69
N ALA A 18 -17.57 2.23 -26.61
CA ALA A 18 -16.15 2.25 -26.30
C ALA A 18 -15.75 3.55 -25.58
N VAL A 19 -16.19 4.70 -26.09
CA VAL A 19 -15.90 6.01 -25.47
C VAL A 19 -16.53 6.11 -24.08
N ALA A 20 -17.79 5.68 -23.93
CA ALA A 20 -18.47 5.67 -22.65
C ALA A 20 -17.76 4.77 -21.63
N SER A 21 -17.35 3.56 -22.07
CA SER A 21 -16.59 2.62 -21.21
C SER A 21 -15.26 3.19 -20.77
N MET A 22 -14.51 3.85 -21.67
CA MET A 22 -13.27 4.53 -21.30
C MET A 22 -13.50 5.67 -20.30
N GLY A 23 -14.58 6.45 -20.48
CA GLY A 23 -14.96 7.49 -19.53
C GLY A 23 -15.27 6.94 -18.13
N VAL A 24 -16.00 5.84 -18.06
CA VAL A 24 -16.30 5.15 -16.79
C VAL A 24 -15.02 4.63 -16.14
N LEU A 25 -14.16 3.96 -16.91
CA LEU A 25 -12.88 3.45 -16.40
C LEU A 25 -11.99 4.59 -15.87
N TYR A 26 -11.92 5.69 -16.60
CA TYR A 26 -11.17 6.88 -16.15
C TYR A 26 -11.74 7.46 -14.85
N ALA A 27 -13.06 7.55 -14.72
CA ALA A 27 -13.72 8.08 -13.53
C ALA A 27 -13.58 7.15 -12.30
N LEU A 28 -13.42 5.84 -12.52
CA LEU A 28 -13.34 4.85 -11.46
C LEU A 28 -11.92 4.32 -11.21
N GLN A 29 -10.92 4.73 -11.99
CA GLN A 29 -9.56 4.19 -11.93
C GLN A 29 -8.96 4.21 -10.53
N ASP A 30 -9.12 5.32 -9.80
CA ASP A 30 -8.54 5.45 -8.47
C ASP A 30 -9.17 4.46 -7.48
N LYS A 31 -10.49 4.25 -7.55
CA LYS A 31 -11.19 3.28 -6.70
C LYS A 31 -10.84 1.84 -7.05
N MET A 32 -10.47 1.58 -8.30
CA MET A 32 -10.05 0.25 -8.75
C MET A 32 -8.60 -0.03 -8.42
N LEU A 33 -7.75 1.00 -8.45
CA LEU A 33 -6.31 0.87 -8.19
C LEU A 33 -5.98 0.94 -6.70
N TYR A 34 -6.66 1.78 -5.92
CA TYR A 34 -6.36 1.99 -4.51
C TYR A 34 -7.47 1.40 -3.64
N MET A 35 -7.14 0.35 -2.90
CA MET A 35 -8.08 -0.43 -2.08
C MET A 35 -7.64 -0.44 -0.60
N PRO A 36 -7.63 0.71 0.09
CA PRO A 36 -7.16 0.78 1.47
C PRO A 36 -8.01 -0.05 2.44
N ASP A 37 -9.28 -0.27 2.13
CA ASP A 37 -10.23 -0.97 3.00
C ASP A 37 -10.25 -2.50 2.80
N VAL A 38 -9.48 -3.02 1.82
CA VAL A 38 -9.50 -4.44 1.45
C VAL A 38 -8.17 -5.11 1.81
N PRO A 39 -8.14 -6.20 2.57
CA PRO A 39 -9.26 -6.82 3.28
C PRO A 39 -9.63 -6.07 4.57
N ILE A 40 -8.73 -5.30 5.17
CA ILE A 40 -8.90 -4.61 6.44
C ILE A 40 -8.15 -3.27 6.39
N ARG A 41 -8.83 -2.17 6.75
CA ARG A 41 -8.23 -0.84 6.76
C ARG A 41 -7.40 -0.58 8.01
N HIS A 42 -8.03 -0.72 9.18
CA HIS A 42 -7.40 -0.34 10.44
C HIS A 42 -6.52 -1.47 10.98
N ILE A 43 -5.30 -1.10 11.39
CA ILE A 43 -4.31 -2.07 11.87
C ILE A 43 -4.81 -2.82 13.11
N LEU A 44 -5.55 -2.17 13.99
CA LEU A 44 -6.06 -2.79 15.22
C LEU A 44 -7.12 -3.88 14.97
N ASP A 45 -7.78 -3.85 13.81
CA ASP A 45 -8.76 -4.87 13.40
C ASP A 45 -8.10 -6.14 12.85
N ASN A 46 -6.80 -6.11 12.61
CA ASN A 46 -6.06 -7.28 12.16
C ASN A 46 -6.08 -8.41 13.20
N PRO A 47 -5.93 -9.66 12.78
CA PRO A 47 -5.68 -10.78 13.68
C PRO A 47 -4.45 -10.54 14.56
N LYS A 48 -4.39 -11.23 15.71
CA LYS A 48 -3.21 -11.21 16.58
C LYS A 48 -1.96 -11.62 15.79
N GLY A 49 -0.86 -10.90 16.00
CA GLY A 49 0.39 -11.06 15.26
C GLY A 49 0.52 -10.17 14.04
N TYR A 50 -0.52 -9.37 13.72
CA TYR A 50 -0.57 -8.46 12.58
C TYR A 50 -0.93 -7.01 12.95
N ARG A 51 -1.01 -6.69 14.26
CA ARG A 51 -1.40 -5.36 14.74
C ARG A 51 -0.22 -4.44 14.99
N SER A 52 0.91 -5.03 15.38
CA SER A 52 2.14 -4.26 15.61
C SER A 52 3.38 -5.15 15.42
N PRO A 53 4.54 -4.56 15.06
CA PRO A 53 5.80 -5.29 14.99
C PRO A 53 6.20 -5.98 16.32
N GLU A 54 5.79 -5.41 17.45
CA GLU A 54 6.05 -5.98 18.77
C GLU A 54 5.43 -7.36 18.96
N GLU A 55 4.26 -7.62 18.37
CA GLU A 55 3.62 -8.95 18.43
C GLU A 55 4.45 -10.04 17.76
N ARG A 56 5.42 -9.67 16.91
CA ARG A 56 6.40 -10.55 16.26
C ARG A 56 7.81 -10.37 16.83
N ARG A 57 7.95 -9.78 18.01
CA ARG A 57 9.25 -9.51 18.67
C ARG A 57 10.21 -8.65 17.85
N ILE A 58 9.65 -7.76 17.03
CA ILE A 58 10.39 -6.79 16.24
C ILE A 58 10.41 -5.48 17.02
N ARG A 59 11.62 -4.97 17.33
CA ARG A 59 11.76 -3.65 17.95
C ARG A 59 11.40 -2.56 16.94
N TYR A 60 10.54 -1.65 17.33
CA TYR A 60 10.11 -0.58 16.43
C TYR A 60 9.84 0.73 17.15
N LYS A 61 9.76 1.79 16.35
CA LYS A 61 9.21 3.09 16.73
C LYS A 61 8.15 3.46 15.70
N LYS A 62 7.05 4.04 16.17
CA LYS A 62 6.09 4.71 15.28
C LYS A 62 6.73 5.97 14.73
N VAL A 63 6.56 6.22 13.46
CA VAL A 63 7.05 7.41 12.76
C VAL A 63 5.86 8.10 12.12
N ASN A 64 5.74 9.40 12.39
CA ASN A 64 4.72 10.25 11.77
C ASN A 64 5.44 11.34 10.99
N LEU A 65 5.23 11.38 9.70
CA LEU A 65 5.79 12.39 8.81
C LEU A 65 4.70 13.36 8.41
N LYS A 66 4.93 14.65 8.62
CA LYS A 66 4.07 15.70 8.08
C LYS A 66 4.41 15.91 6.61
N VAL A 67 3.40 15.88 5.74
CA VAL A 67 3.59 16.15 4.32
C VAL A 67 3.78 17.65 4.12
N TYR A 68 4.85 18.03 3.41
CA TYR A 68 5.13 19.43 3.15
C TYR A 68 3.99 20.13 2.40
N GLY A 69 3.59 21.29 2.90
CA GLY A 69 2.54 22.11 2.27
C GLY A 69 1.09 21.65 2.54
N THR A 70 0.88 20.64 3.38
CA THR A 70 -0.44 20.16 3.78
C THR A 70 -0.51 19.90 5.29
N ASP A 71 -1.71 19.57 5.79
CA ASP A 71 -1.87 19.08 7.17
C ASP A 71 -1.88 17.55 7.25
N ASP A 72 -1.63 16.88 6.13
CA ASP A 72 -1.58 15.42 6.06
C ASP A 72 -0.41 14.84 6.83
N GLN A 73 -0.64 13.67 7.41
CA GLN A 73 0.36 12.88 8.09
C GLN A 73 0.46 11.49 7.47
N ILE A 74 1.69 11.05 7.26
CA ILE A 74 2.02 9.70 6.82
C ILE A 74 2.58 8.96 8.03
N ASN A 75 1.92 7.87 8.41
CA ASN A 75 2.32 7.03 9.52
C ASN A 75 3.14 5.85 9.03
N GLY A 76 4.05 5.41 9.87
CA GLY A 76 4.93 4.29 9.54
C GLY A 76 5.60 3.67 10.75
N TRP A 77 6.41 2.68 10.47
CA TRP A 77 7.21 1.97 11.46
C TRP A 77 8.68 2.00 11.07
N GLN A 78 9.52 2.39 12.02
CA GLN A 78 10.96 2.23 11.96
C GLN A 78 11.35 1.03 12.82
N MET A 79 11.77 -0.05 12.20
CA MET A 79 12.16 -1.31 12.83
C MET A 79 13.68 -1.46 12.69
N MET A 80 14.38 -1.32 13.82
CA MET A 80 15.85 -1.30 13.84
C MET A 80 16.40 -2.48 14.63
N GLN A 81 17.41 -3.11 14.08
CA GLN A 81 18.15 -4.17 14.76
C GLN A 81 18.80 -3.63 16.04
N PRO A 82 18.87 -4.44 17.12
CA PRO A 82 19.47 -4.01 18.37
C PRO A 82 20.98 -3.76 18.24
N ASN A 83 21.66 -4.51 17.37
CA ASN A 83 23.05 -4.30 17.01
C ASN A 83 23.13 -3.68 15.60
N PRO A 84 23.78 -2.52 15.44
CA PRO A 84 23.92 -1.87 14.13
C PRO A 84 24.84 -2.62 13.17
N LEU A 85 25.68 -3.52 13.69
CA LEU A 85 26.57 -4.35 12.89
C LEU A 85 26.05 -5.80 12.86
N ASP A 86 26.33 -6.49 11.78
CA ASP A 86 26.10 -7.93 11.66
C ASP A 86 27.21 -8.77 12.33
N SER A 87 27.20 -10.09 12.12
CA SER A 87 28.21 -11.00 12.65
C SER A 87 29.60 -10.81 12.04
N GLU A 88 29.68 -10.17 10.87
CA GLU A 88 30.93 -9.88 10.16
C GLU A 88 31.45 -8.47 10.44
N GLY A 89 30.76 -7.71 11.28
CA GLY A 89 31.10 -6.32 11.63
C GLY A 89 30.69 -5.31 10.56
N LEU A 90 29.86 -5.68 9.61
CA LEU A 90 29.35 -4.81 8.56
C LEU A 90 28.08 -4.10 9.04
N LYS A 91 27.83 -2.90 8.51
CA LYS A 91 26.59 -2.17 8.78
C LYS A 91 25.41 -2.93 8.21
N ARG A 92 24.39 -3.15 9.05
CA ARG A 92 23.15 -3.81 8.61
C ARG A 92 22.43 -2.98 7.55
N PRO A 93 21.96 -3.63 6.47
CA PRO A 93 21.21 -2.94 5.44
C PRO A 93 19.87 -2.42 5.99
N THR A 94 19.41 -1.31 5.43
CA THR A 94 18.10 -0.75 5.73
C THR A 94 17.20 -0.85 4.50
N VAL A 95 16.08 -1.52 4.64
CA VAL A 95 15.05 -1.66 3.60
C VAL A 95 14.01 -0.57 3.79
N LEU A 96 13.80 0.26 2.78
CA LEU A 96 12.62 1.11 2.67
C LEU A 96 11.51 0.29 2.03
N PHE A 97 10.49 -0.02 2.81
CA PHE A 97 9.37 -0.83 2.34
C PHE A 97 8.19 0.05 1.96
N LEU A 98 7.80 -0.03 0.70
CA LEU A 98 6.63 0.62 0.12
C LEU A 98 5.58 -0.47 -0.14
N HIS A 99 4.44 -0.38 0.53
CA HIS A 99 3.42 -1.43 0.46
C HIS A 99 2.62 -1.38 -0.86
N GLU A 100 1.93 -2.46 -1.14
CA GLU A 100 1.08 -2.61 -2.31
C GLU A 100 -0.21 -1.79 -2.16
N ASN A 101 -1.04 -1.81 -3.20
CA ASN A 101 -2.26 -1.01 -3.34
C ASN A 101 -3.47 -1.50 -2.52
N ALA A 102 -3.31 -2.47 -1.63
CA ALA A 102 -4.41 -3.00 -0.83
C ALA A 102 -4.01 -3.24 0.62
N GLY A 103 -4.94 -3.02 1.54
CA GLY A 103 -4.80 -3.31 2.96
C GLY A 103 -3.86 -2.39 3.72
N ASN A 104 -3.50 -2.77 4.93
CA ASN A 104 -2.70 -1.98 5.85
C ASN A 104 -1.29 -2.57 6.08
N LEU A 105 -0.39 -1.80 6.70
CA LEU A 105 0.99 -2.21 6.99
C LEU A 105 1.07 -3.48 7.84
N GLY A 106 0.13 -3.70 8.75
CA GLY A 106 0.13 -4.88 9.61
C GLY A 106 0.01 -6.19 8.84
N LEU A 107 -0.68 -6.17 7.70
CA LEU A 107 -0.81 -7.35 6.82
C LEU A 107 0.52 -7.78 6.17
N ARG A 108 1.57 -6.96 6.30
CA ARG A 108 2.93 -7.24 5.79
C ARG A 108 3.86 -7.84 6.85
N MET A 109 3.30 -8.18 8.01
CA MET A 109 4.07 -8.58 9.17
C MET A 109 4.92 -9.83 8.95
N ASP A 110 4.46 -10.79 8.14
CA ASP A 110 5.26 -11.98 7.81
C ASP A 110 6.51 -11.60 7.00
N TYR A 111 6.37 -10.64 6.08
CA TYR A 111 7.47 -10.10 5.31
C TYR A 111 8.46 -9.33 6.20
N PHE A 112 7.96 -8.52 7.11
CA PHE A 112 8.82 -7.82 8.08
C PHE A 112 9.55 -8.78 9.00
N SER A 113 8.88 -9.86 9.42
CA SER A 113 9.52 -10.90 10.25
C SER A 113 10.68 -11.57 9.52
N MET A 114 10.50 -11.92 8.26
CA MET A 114 11.55 -12.51 7.42
C MET A 114 12.74 -11.53 7.26
N LEU A 115 12.48 -10.29 6.84
CA LEU A 115 13.52 -9.29 6.66
C LEU A 115 14.28 -8.98 7.95
N TYR A 116 13.56 -8.94 9.08
CA TYR A 116 14.15 -8.56 10.37
C TYR A 116 14.89 -9.72 11.02
N HIS A 117 14.28 -10.90 11.14
CA HIS A 117 14.83 -12.02 11.88
C HIS A 117 15.76 -12.91 11.05
N GLU A 118 15.42 -13.16 9.79
CA GLU A 118 16.20 -14.08 8.96
C GLU A 118 17.32 -13.35 8.21
N LEU A 119 17.01 -12.17 7.63
CA LEU A 119 17.99 -11.39 6.87
C LEU A 119 18.71 -10.31 7.69
N GLY A 120 18.30 -10.10 8.94
CA GLY A 120 18.94 -9.14 9.84
C GLY A 120 18.89 -7.68 9.38
N CYS A 121 17.93 -7.32 8.54
CA CYS A 121 17.78 -5.96 8.01
C CYS A 121 17.13 -5.02 9.03
N ASN A 122 17.47 -3.74 8.93
CA ASN A 122 16.62 -2.67 9.43
C ASN A 122 15.49 -2.43 8.41
N ILE A 123 14.32 -1.97 8.87
CA ILE A 123 13.19 -1.73 7.98
C ILE A 123 12.58 -0.37 8.33
N ILE A 124 12.27 0.41 7.30
CA ILE A 124 11.47 1.62 7.39
C ILE A 124 10.27 1.40 6.46
N ALA A 125 9.07 1.38 7.04
CA ALA A 125 7.84 1.14 6.29
C ALA A 125 6.85 2.27 6.57
N PHE A 126 6.27 2.83 5.50
CA PHE A 126 5.25 3.88 5.58
C PHE A 126 3.96 3.42 4.92
N ALA A 127 2.84 3.81 5.51
CA ALA A 127 1.54 3.70 4.88
C ALA A 127 1.29 4.93 4.00
N TYR A 128 0.90 4.72 2.75
CA TYR A 128 0.49 5.83 1.89
C TYR A 128 -0.71 6.58 2.47
N ARG A 129 -0.93 7.82 1.98
CA ARG A 129 -2.12 8.58 2.32
C ARG A 129 -3.38 7.75 2.03
N GLY A 130 -4.33 7.77 2.95
CA GLY A 130 -5.54 6.95 2.88
C GLY A 130 -5.42 5.52 3.38
N TYR A 131 -4.21 5.04 3.68
CA TYR A 131 -3.95 3.68 4.15
C TYR A 131 -3.58 3.63 5.62
N SER A 132 -3.92 2.52 6.30
CA SER A 132 -3.64 2.32 7.73
C SER A 132 -4.13 3.51 8.57
N ASP A 133 -3.24 4.09 9.37
CA ASP A 133 -3.51 5.23 10.24
C ASP A 133 -3.04 6.57 9.61
N SER A 134 -2.63 6.59 8.34
CA SER A 134 -2.27 7.82 7.62
C SER A 134 -3.51 8.66 7.30
N SER A 135 -3.31 9.98 7.10
CA SER A 135 -4.41 10.90 6.77
C SER A 135 -5.25 10.40 5.60
N LEU A 136 -6.55 10.64 5.67
CA LEU A 136 -7.48 10.33 4.60
C LEU A 136 -7.27 11.24 3.39
N ILE A 137 -7.64 10.75 2.22
CA ILE A 137 -7.69 11.52 0.97
C ILE A 137 -8.98 12.33 0.95
#